data_1775f3964169207c1c94c46105745302
#
_entry.id   1775f3964169207c1c94c46105745302
#
_cell.length_a   1.000
_cell.length_b   1.000
_cell.length_c   1.000
_cell.angle_alpha   90.00
_cell.angle_beta   90.00
_cell.angle_gamma   90.00
#
_symmetry.space_group_name_H-M   'P 1'
#
loop_
_entity.id
_entity.type
_entity.pdbx_description
1 polymer ?
#
loop_
_entity_poly.entity_id
_entity_poly.type
_entity_poly.pdbx_seq_one_letter_code
_entity_poly.pdbx_strand_id
1 'polypeptide(L)'
;MSLTIEILKTYKLSSLHQKGRLFSKAILLIFMLVGPMTVYAERDSSRDQFRHPTETLNFFGITPEMNVVEISPGGGWYTEVLAEYLNGTLFAAHYDPNAKRAYYRDLQSKFVAKIAKNPMLYDNVEMRIFDATNQILNTGDNSTDAVVTFRNVHNWLGTASEAASFALFFKTLKPGGILGVVEHRAPAGTDREAMKKSGYMTQDFVVELGRRAGFIFEQSSEINANPKDTADHSEGVWTLPPSLALGAQDRENYLAIGESDRMTLRFRKPKK
;
A
#
# COMPACT_ATOMS: atom_id res chain seq x y z
N MET A 1 10.51 42.04 8.52
CA MET A 1 11.08 43.31 8.02
C MET A 1 12.46 43.51 8.64
N SER A 2 13.45 43.36 7.78
CA SER A 2 14.74 44.06 7.81
C SER A 2 15.64 43.92 9.05
N LEU A 3 16.59 43.00 8.98
CA LEU A 3 17.91 43.11 9.70
C LEU A 3 18.94 42.10 9.13
N THR A 4 19.10 41.97 7.82
CA THR A 4 20.13 41.07 7.24
C THR A 4 20.78 41.63 5.95
N ILE A 5 20.78 42.94 5.70
CA ILE A 5 21.38 43.55 4.50
C ILE A 5 22.24 44.78 4.85
N GLU A 6 23.11 44.70 5.82
CA GLU A 6 24.00 45.86 6.11
C GLU A 6 25.44 45.53 6.55
N ILE A 7 26.00 44.38 6.18
CA ILE A 7 27.39 44.02 6.47
C ILE A 7 28.21 43.72 5.19
N LEU A 8 27.90 44.32 4.07
CA LEU A 8 28.69 44.14 2.81
C LEU A 8 28.98 45.46 2.10
N LYS A 9 29.30 46.52 2.83
CA LYS A 9 29.86 47.75 2.23
C LYS A 9 30.80 48.42 3.22
N THR A 10 32.02 47.97 3.32
CA THR A 10 33.20 48.81 3.67
C THR A 10 34.46 47.94 3.77
N TYR A 11 35.08 47.64 2.68
CA TYR A 11 36.54 47.50 2.61
C TYR A 11 37.00 47.95 1.23
N LYS A 12 37.34 49.24 1.14
CA LYS A 12 38.04 49.83 0.01
C LYS A 12 39.55 49.72 0.21
N LEU A 13 40.22 49.23 -0.82
CA LEU A 13 41.67 49.10 -0.92
C LEU A 13 42.43 50.37 -0.54
N SER A 14 43.51 50.21 0.15
CA SER A 14 44.67 51.07 -0.01
C SER A 14 45.96 50.22 0.09
N SER A 15 46.83 50.49 -0.85
CA SER A 15 48.04 49.78 -1.25
C SER A 15 49.26 50.05 -0.36
N LEU A 16 50.24 49.16 -0.50
CA LEU A 16 51.69 49.35 -0.58
C LEU A 16 52.58 48.80 0.56
N HIS A 17 53.40 47.86 0.12
CA HIS A 17 54.83 47.61 0.43
C HIS A 17 55.27 47.24 1.86
N GLN A 18 55.74 46.08 2.13
CA GLN A 18 57.11 45.60 2.05
C GLN A 18 57.37 44.33 2.89
N LYS A 19 57.97 43.37 2.25
CA LYS A 19 58.90 42.33 2.76
C LYS A 19 58.82 41.84 4.21
N GLY A 20 58.53 40.52 4.31
CA GLY A 20 58.83 39.73 5.48
C GLY A 20 58.26 38.34 5.45
N ARG A 21 59.11 37.34 5.19
CA ARG A 21 58.77 35.90 5.27
C ARG A 21 58.23 35.58 6.67
N LEU A 22 57.03 35.00 6.72
CA LEU A 22 56.67 34.04 7.77
C LEU A 22 55.53 33.18 7.22
N PHE A 23 55.82 31.88 7.03
CA PHE A 23 54.84 30.87 6.73
C PHE A 23 53.86 30.76 7.91
N SER A 24 52.66 31.22 7.74
CA SER A 24 51.58 30.91 8.67
C SER A 24 50.58 29.97 7.93
N LYS A 25 50.59 28.70 8.33
CA LYS A 25 49.65 27.69 7.88
C LYS A 25 48.26 28.09 8.36
N ALA A 26 47.48 28.73 7.51
CA ALA A 26 46.04 28.87 7.73
C ALA A 26 45.44 27.50 7.53
N ILE A 27 45.17 26.78 8.60
CA ILE A 27 44.32 25.59 8.62
C ILE A 27 42.91 26.11 8.44
N LEU A 28 42.39 25.97 7.20
CA LEU A 28 40.98 26.19 6.89
C LEU A 28 40.21 25.02 7.48
N LEU A 29 39.64 25.19 8.67
CA LEU A 29 38.73 24.22 9.29
C LEU A 29 37.40 24.29 8.53
N ILE A 30 37.23 23.45 7.49
CA ILE A 30 35.93 23.20 6.88
C ILE A 30 35.14 22.33 7.86
N PHE A 31 34.33 22.97 8.69
CA PHE A 31 33.25 22.26 9.39
C PHE A 31 32.27 21.78 8.33
N MET A 32 32.45 20.55 7.82
CA MET A 32 31.37 19.83 7.19
C MET A 32 30.30 19.61 8.27
N LEU A 33 29.22 20.36 8.19
CA LEU A 33 27.97 20.04 8.85
C LEU A 33 27.45 18.74 8.22
N VAL A 34 27.97 17.60 8.67
CA VAL A 34 27.34 16.32 8.46
C VAL A 34 26.16 16.30 9.43
N GLY A 35 25.03 16.83 8.99
CA GLY A 35 23.76 16.59 9.68
C GLY A 35 23.57 15.08 9.81
N PRO A 36 22.87 14.59 10.84
CA PRO A 36 22.57 13.18 10.94
C PRO A 36 21.83 12.75 9.65
N MET A 37 22.50 11.99 8.80
CA MET A 37 21.83 11.24 7.75
C MET A 37 20.92 10.25 8.48
N THR A 38 19.64 10.56 8.58
CA THR A 38 18.62 9.59 8.97
C THR A 38 18.59 8.56 7.85
N VAL A 39 19.28 7.44 8.07
CA VAL A 39 19.11 6.25 7.21
C VAL A 39 17.72 5.72 7.53
N TYR A 40 16.76 6.01 6.67
CA TYR A 40 15.46 5.35 6.74
C TYR A 40 15.66 3.88 6.43
N ALA A 41 15.04 3.00 7.22
CA ALA A 41 15.11 1.58 6.97
C ALA A 41 14.54 1.30 5.58
N GLU A 42 15.29 0.57 4.77
CA GLU A 42 14.84 0.10 3.47
C GLU A 42 13.57 -0.77 3.65
N ARG A 43 12.67 -0.71 2.68
CA ARG A 43 11.44 -1.53 2.66
C ARG A 43 11.78 -3.02 2.78
N ASP A 44 11.02 -3.76 3.58
CA ASP A 44 11.14 -5.22 3.63
C ASP A 44 10.68 -5.84 2.29
N SER A 45 11.65 -6.13 1.44
CA SER A 45 11.46 -6.75 0.13
C SER A 45 11.40 -8.28 0.17
N SER A 46 11.55 -8.91 1.34
CA SER A 46 11.58 -10.38 1.48
C SER A 46 10.33 -11.07 0.91
N ARG A 47 9.21 -10.35 0.85
CA ARG A 47 7.93 -10.84 0.35
C ARG A 47 7.66 -10.53 -1.12
N ASP A 48 8.57 -9.80 -1.80
CA ASP A 48 8.39 -9.42 -3.21
C ASP A 48 8.30 -10.65 -4.11
N GLN A 49 9.07 -11.68 -3.81
CA GLN A 49 9.05 -12.97 -4.52
C GLN A 49 7.67 -13.68 -4.52
N PHE A 50 6.77 -13.32 -3.59
CA PHE A 50 5.41 -13.86 -3.50
C PHE A 50 4.34 -12.85 -3.93
N ARG A 51 4.70 -11.57 -4.09
CA ARG A 51 3.73 -10.48 -4.28
C ARG A 51 3.94 -9.68 -5.54
N HIS A 52 5.09 -9.85 -6.19
CA HIS A 52 5.44 -9.25 -7.48
C HIS A 52 4.90 -7.83 -7.63
N PRO A 53 5.27 -6.88 -6.70
CA PRO A 53 4.57 -5.60 -6.61
C PRO A 53 4.66 -4.77 -7.88
N THR A 54 5.84 -4.70 -8.51
CA THR A 54 6.04 -3.93 -9.75
C THR A 54 5.19 -4.49 -10.88
N GLU A 55 5.21 -5.80 -11.09
CA GLU A 55 4.43 -6.48 -12.13
C GLU A 55 2.93 -6.35 -11.86
N THR A 56 2.52 -6.40 -10.59
CA THR A 56 1.12 -6.25 -10.18
C THR A 56 0.61 -4.83 -10.48
N LEU A 57 1.37 -3.79 -10.13
CA LEU A 57 0.99 -2.41 -10.42
C LEU A 57 0.96 -2.13 -11.93
N ASN A 58 1.94 -2.65 -12.68
CA ASN A 58 1.97 -2.57 -14.14
C ASN A 58 0.77 -3.28 -14.78
N PHE A 59 0.41 -4.48 -14.31
CA PHE A 59 -0.77 -5.20 -14.79
C PHE A 59 -2.06 -4.40 -14.53
N PHE A 60 -2.19 -3.77 -13.37
CA PHE A 60 -3.32 -2.88 -13.10
C PHE A 60 -3.32 -1.64 -14.00
N GLY A 61 -2.18 -1.24 -14.53
CA GLY A 61 -2.00 -0.01 -15.31
C GLY A 61 -1.94 1.23 -14.42
N ILE A 62 -1.42 1.07 -13.20
CA ILE A 62 -1.15 2.20 -12.30
C ILE A 62 0.06 2.96 -12.80
N THR A 63 -0.05 4.29 -12.89
CA THR A 63 1.05 5.18 -13.23
C THR A 63 1.41 6.09 -12.04
N PRO A 64 2.64 6.61 -11.99
CA PRO A 64 3.06 7.46 -10.86
C PRO A 64 2.18 8.69 -10.62
N GLU A 65 1.53 9.23 -11.64
CA GLU A 65 0.74 10.45 -11.55
C GLU A 65 -0.68 10.25 -11.04
N MET A 66 -1.11 8.99 -10.87
CA MET A 66 -2.47 8.66 -10.43
C MET A 66 -2.71 8.96 -8.96
N ASN A 67 -3.93 9.40 -8.65
CA ASN A 67 -4.47 9.38 -7.30
C ASN A 67 -5.09 8.00 -7.04
N VAL A 68 -4.53 7.28 -6.08
CA VAL A 68 -4.86 5.87 -5.80
C VAL A 68 -5.46 5.72 -4.42
N VAL A 69 -6.49 4.90 -4.28
CA VAL A 69 -7.00 4.45 -2.97
C VAL A 69 -6.54 3.02 -2.72
N GLU A 70 -5.79 2.81 -1.65
CA GLU A 70 -5.54 1.47 -1.10
C GLU A 70 -6.59 1.15 -0.05
N ILE A 71 -7.37 0.10 -0.26
CA ILE A 71 -8.43 -0.33 0.65
C ILE A 71 -7.91 -1.32 1.68
N SER A 72 -8.14 -1.02 2.95
CA SER A 72 -7.77 -1.87 4.10
C SER A 72 -6.29 -2.28 4.06
N PRO A 73 -5.34 -1.34 4.11
CA PRO A 73 -3.91 -1.58 3.95
C PRO A 73 -3.28 -2.52 4.98
N GLY A 74 -4.01 -2.83 6.08
CA GLY A 74 -3.51 -3.67 7.16
C GLY A 74 -2.26 -3.10 7.82
N GLY A 75 -1.15 -3.84 7.78
CA GLY A 75 0.15 -3.35 8.29
C GLY A 75 0.92 -2.45 7.32
N GLY A 76 0.35 -2.10 6.16
CA GLY A 76 0.90 -1.13 5.23
C GLY A 76 2.08 -1.63 4.38
N TRP A 77 2.09 -2.91 4.00
CA TRP A 77 3.13 -3.43 3.13
C TRP A 77 3.02 -2.87 1.70
N TYR A 78 1.81 -2.90 1.12
CA TYR A 78 1.56 -2.29 -0.19
C TYR A 78 1.51 -0.76 -0.12
N THR A 79 1.11 -0.17 1.01
CA THR A 79 1.20 1.28 1.22
C THR A 79 2.61 1.78 1.01
N GLU A 80 3.62 1.05 1.51
CA GLU A 80 5.03 1.39 1.36
C GLU A 80 5.47 1.33 -0.11
N VAL A 81 5.08 0.27 -0.84
CA VAL A 81 5.32 0.15 -2.28
C VAL A 81 4.67 1.29 -3.06
N LEU A 82 3.41 1.59 -2.75
CA LEU A 82 2.63 2.63 -3.45
C LEU A 82 3.14 4.03 -3.13
N ALA A 83 3.51 4.31 -1.87
CA ALA A 83 4.05 5.60 -1.47
C ALA A 83 5.38 5.90 -2.18
N GLU A 84 6.24 4.89 -2.35
CA GLU A 84 7.50 5.00 -3.08
C GLU A 84 7.29 5.16 -4.60
N TYR A 85 6.23 4.54 -5.15
CA TYR A 85 5.96 4.53 -6.58
C TYR A 85 5.22 5.76 -7.09
N LEU A 86 4.29 6.32 -6.29
CA LEU A 86 3.37 7.36 -6.72
C LEU A 86 3.92 8.77 -6.48
N ASN A 87 3.77 9.64 -7.48
CA ASN A 87 3.89 11.09 -7.35
C ASN A 87 2.53 11.75 -7.01
N GLY A 88 1.42 11.06 -7.33
CA GLY A 88 0.07 11.46 -6.96
C GLY A 88 -0.28 11.10 -5.52
N THR A 89 -1.48 11.46 -5.08
CA THR A 89 -1.94 11.18 -3.72
C THR A 89 -2.29 9.71 -3.54
N LEU A 90 -1.76 9.11 -2.47
CA LEU A 90 -2.17 7.79 -1.98
C LEU A 90 -3.16 7.94 -0.81
N PHE A 91 -4.41 7.61 -1.05
CA PHE A 91 -5.43 7.54 -0.01
C PHE A 91 -5.38 6.17 0.67
N ALA A 92 -4.87 6.11 1.89
CA ALA A 92 -4.86 4.90 2.70
C ALA A 92 -6.20 4.75 3.46
N ALA A 93 -7.14 4.00 2.89
CA ALA A 93 -8.48 3.83 3.43
C ALA A 93 -8.51 2.70 4.46
N HIS A 94 -8.30 3.05 5.72
CA HIS A 94 -8.18 2.14 6.86
C HIS A 94 -9.44 2.14 7.73
N TYR A 95 -9.45 1.35 8.80
CA TYR A 95 -10.54 1.33 9.79
C TYR A 95 -10.70 2.69 10.48
N ASP A 96 -11.94 2.96 10.95
CA ASP A 96 -12.22 4.11 11.79
C ASP A 96 -11.40 4.03 13.08
N PRO A 97 -10.68 5.11 13.49
CA PRO A 97 -9.98 5.16 14.77
C PRO A 97 -10.92 4.99 15.97
N ASN A 98 -12.23 5.23 15.79
CA ASN A 98 -13.28 5.04 16.79
C ASN A 98 -14.08 3.74 16.59
N ALA A 99 -13.60 2.80 15.78
CA ALA A 99 -14.29 1.53 15.53
C ALA A 99 -14.65 0.83 16.84
N LYS A 100 -15.83 0.21 16.91
CA LYS A 100 -16.31 -0.48 18.13
C LYS A 100 -15.35 -1.60 18.57
N ARG A 101 -14.79 -2.38 17.61
CA ARG A 101 -13.86 -3.47 17.91
C ARG A 101 -12.46 -2.93 18.19
N ALA A 102 -11.91 -3.27 19.37
CA ALA A 102 -10.56 -2.86 19.77
C ALA A 102 -9.48 -3.29 18.75
N TYR A 103 -9.64 -4.47 18.16
CA TYR A 103 -8.74 -4.99 17.13
C TYR A 103 -8.58 -4.02 15.94
N TYR A 104 -9.67 -3.43 15.45
CA TYR A 104 -9.61 -2.50 14.32
C TYR A 104 -8.96 -1.16 14.70
N ARG A 105 -9.21 -0.67 15.93
CA ARG A 105 -8.54 0.53 16.45
C ARG A 105 -7.04 0.32 16.61
N ASP A 106 -6.63 -0.85 17.11
CA ASP A 106 -5.22 -1.22 17.29
C ASP A 106 -4.49 -1.32 15.95
N LEU A 107 -5.08 -1.98 14.95
CA LEU A 107 -4.52 -2.05 13.59
C LEU A 107 -4.34 -0.65 12.98
N GLN A 108 -5.36 0.19 13.06
CA GLN A 108 -5.32 1.55 12.55
C GLN A 108 -4.26 2.39 13.27
N SER A 109 -4.18 2.31 14.60
CA SER A 109 -3.19 3.03 15.40
C SER A 109 -1.75 2.60 15.06
N LYS A 110 -1.50 1.30 14.90
CA LYS A 110 -0.20 0.77 14.47
C LYS A 110 0.19 1.25 13.07
N PHE A 111 -0.78 1.29 12.16
CA PHE A 111 -0.56 1.79 10.81
C PHE A 111 -0.19 3.28 10.81
N VAL A 112 -0.92 4.12 11.54
CA VAL A 112 -0.61 5.55 11.68
C VAL A 112 0.78 5.76 12.31
N ALA A 113 1.11 4.96 13.34
CA ALA A 113 2.44 5.02 13.96
C ALA A 113 3.56 4.61 12.99
N LYS A 114 3.30 3.66 12.07
CA LYS A 114 4.25 3.30 11.01
C LYS A 114 4.50 4.48 10.06
N ILE A 115 3.45 5.10 9.55
CA ILE A 115 3.54 6.25 8.63
C ILE A 115 4.32 7.40 9.29
N ALA A 116 4.01 7.71 10.55
CA ALA A 116 4.65 8.80 11.29
C ALA A 116 6.16 8.60 11.51
N LYS A 117 6.68 7.37 11.41
CA LYS A 117 8.11 7.08 11.56
C LYS A 117 8.95 7.47 10.35
N ASN A 118 8.36 7.57 9.17
CA ASN A 118 9.07 7.94 7.95
C ASN A 118 8.24 8.96 7.13
N PRO A 119 8.12 10.21 7.62
CA PRO A 119 7.28 11.21 6.97
C PRO A 119 7.74 11.59 5.57
N MET A 120 9.00 11.35 5.21
CA MET A 120 9.50 11.63 3.85
C MET A 120 9.03 10.58 2.84
N LEU A 121 8.93 9.31 3.25
CA LEU A 121 8.42 8.23 2.37
C LEU A 121 6.91 8.35 2.17
N TYR A 122 6.20 8.78 3.20
CA TYR A 122 4.74 8.83 3.22
C TYR A 122 4.16 10.24 3.09
N ASP A 123 4.90 11.18 2.49
CA ASP A 123 4.49 12.58 2.34
C ASP A 123 3.26 12.75 1.43
N ASN A 124 3.07 11.81 0.49
CA ASN A 124 1.91 11.74 -0.41
C ASN A 124 0.74 10.89 0.13
N VAL A 125 0.84 10.36 1.38
CA VAL A 125 -0.18 9.48 1.96
C VAL A 125 -1.18 10.27 2.78
N GLU A 126 -2.45 10.17 2.42
CA GLU A 126 -3.57 10.74 3.16
C GLU A 126 -4.46 9.65 3.76
N MET A 127 -4.70 9.75 5.06
CA MET A 127 -5.60 8.80 5.74
C MET A 127 -7.05 9.01 5.33
N ARG A 128 -7.74 7.90 5.06
CA ARG A 128 -9.19 7.85 4.81
C ARG A 128 -9.82 6.73 5.65
N ILE A 129 -11.12 6.81 5.84
CA ILE A 129 -11.89 5.77 6.54
C ILE A 129 -12.60 4.91 5.51
N PHE A 130 -12.48 3.59 5.66
CA PHE A 130 -13.26 2.61 4.94
C PHE A 130 -14.06 1.74 5.93
N ASP A 131 -15.38 1.80 5.82
CA ASP A 131 -16.34 0.94 6.54
C ASP A 131 -17.51 0.61 5.60
N ALA A 132 -17.43 -0.55 4.95
CA ALA A 132 -18.46 -0.96 4.00
C ALA A 132 -19.80 -1.23 4.67
N THR A 133 -19.82 -1.68 5.94
CA THR A 133 -21.04 -1.94 6.69
C THR A 133 -21.85 -0.65 6.92
N ASN A 134 -21.16 0.45 7.18
CA ASN A 134 -21.76 1.78 7.34
C ASN A 134 -21.74 2.62 6.06
N GLN A 135 -21.33 2.03 4.93
CA GLN A 135 -21.24 2.67 3.61
C GLN A 135 -20.32 3.92 3.60
N ILE A 136 -19.20 3.82 4.29
CA ILE A 136 -18.21 4.91 4.39
C ILE A 136 -16.98 4.58 3.54
N LEU A 137 -16.66 5.48 2.60
CA LEU A 137 -15.36 5.65 1.97
C LEU A 137 -15.21 7.15 1.68
N ASN A 138 -14.53 7.86 2.57
CA ASN A 138 -14.50 9.33 2.58
C ASN A 138 -13.44 9.95 1.66
N THR A 139 -13.30 9.40 0.46
CA THR A 139 -12.44 9.94 -0.60
C THR A 139 -13.16 10.91 -1.55
N GLY A 140 -14.49 10.89 -1.54
CA GLY A 140 -15.34 11.61 -2.49
C GLY A 140 -15.73 10.79 -3.71
N ASP A 141 -16.83 11.19 -4.36
CA ASP A 141 -17.35 10.53 -5.55
C ASP A 141 -16.55 10.94 -6.79
N ASN A 142 -16.26 10.00 -7.69
CA ASN A 142 -15.54 10.25 -8.94
C ASN A 142 -14.23 11.04 -8.73
N SER A 143 -13.51 10.78 -7.65
CA SER A 143 -12.36 11.58 -7.20
C SER A 143 -11.01 10.93 -7.52
N THR A 144 -10.97 9.61 -7.69
CA THR A 144 -9.71 8.85 -7.81
C THR A 144 -9.56 8.13 -9.13
N ASP A 145 -8.32 7.92 -9.56
CA ASP A 145 -7.98 7.28 -10.83
C ASP A 145 -7.97 5.75 -10.69
N ALA A 146 -7.57 5.27 -9.51
CA ALA A 146 -7.56 3.84 -9.22
C ALA A 146 -7.96 3.53 -7.77
N VAL A 147 -8.55 2.36 -7.58
CA VAL A 147 -8.76 1.69 -6.29
C VAL A 147 -8.04 0.36 -6.34
N VAL A 148 -7.23 0.05 -5.34
CA VAL A 148 -6.54 -1.23 -5.21
C VAL A 148 -6.84 -1.89 -3.87
N THR A 149 -6.94 -3.21 -3.88
CA THR A 149 -7.13 -3.98 -2.65
C THR A 149 -6.39 -5.30 -2.74
N PHE A 150 -5.80 -5.70 -1.61
CA PHE A 150 -4.92 -6.85 -1.52
C PHE A 150 -5.36 -7.77 -0.39
N ARG A 151 -6.02 -8.88 -0.73
CA ARG A 151 -6.45 -9.94 0.20
C ARG A 151 -7.43 -9.44 1.28
N ASN A 152 -8.52 -8.83 0.83
CA ASN A 152 -9.55 -8.29 1.72
C ASN A 152 -10.97 -8.80 1.41
N VAL A 153 -11.23 -9.34 0.21
CA VAL A 153 -12.60 -9.76 -0.19
C VAL A 153 -13.15 -10.81 0.77
N HIS A 154 -12.30 -11.74 1.21
CA HIS A 154 -12.67 -12.76 2.21
C HIS A 154 -13.11 -12.16 3.56
N ASN A 155 -12.50 -11.05 3.98
CA ASN A 155 -12.90 -10.36 5.22
C ASN A 155 -14.29 -9.74 5.07
N TRP A 156 -14.59 -9.16 3.92
CA TRP A 156 -15.91 -8.58 3.63
C TRP A 156 -16.98 -9.65 3.45
N LEU A 157 -16.62 -10.80 2.86
CA LEU A 157 -17.51 -11.96 2.81
C LEU A 157 -17.89 -12.43 4.22
N GLY A 158 -16.92 -12.46 5.13
CA GLY A 158 -17.14 -12.80 6.54
C GLY A 158 -18.11 -11.89 7.28
N THR A 159 -18.24 -10.63 6.83
CA THR A 159 -19.13 -9.61 7.41
C THR A 159 -20.34 -9.29 6.54
N ALA A 160 -20.56 -10.03 5.45
CA ALA A 160 -21.62 -9.80 4.45
C ALA A 160 -21.63 -8.36 3.90
N SER A 161 -20.45 -7.77 3.72
CA SER A 161 -20.28 -6.38 3.23
C SER A 161 -19.55 -6.30 1.89
N GLU A 162 -19.27 -7.42 1.24
CA GLU A 162 -18.53 -7.49 -0.03
C GLU A 162 -19.21 -6.71 -1.16
N ALA A 163 -20.52 -6.80 -1.29
CA ALA A 163 -21.27 -6.06 -2.31
C ALA A 163 -21.24 -4.55 -2.06
N ALA A 164 -21.38 -4.12 -0.79
CA ALA A 164 -21.29 -2.73 -0.39
C ALA A 164 -19.86 -2.17 -0.62
N SER A 165 -18.82 -2.99 -0.38
CA SER A 165 -17.43 -2.62 -0.65
C SER A 165 -17.22 -2.28 -2.13
N PHE A 166 -17.63 -3.16 -3.04
CA PHE A 166 -17.48 -2.93 -4.48
C PHE A 166 -18.31 -1.74 -4.97
N ALA A 167 -19.51 -1.51 -4.41
CA ALA A 167 -20.32 -0.35 -4.73
C ALA A 167 -19.62 0.97 -4.32
N LEU A 168 -18.95 1.01 -3.16
CA LEU A 168 -18.16 2.17 -2.72
C LEU A 168 -16.96 2.40 -3.64
N PHE A 169 -16.26 1.34 -4.08
CA PHE A 169 -15.15 1.46 -5.03
C PHE A 169 -15.61 2.05 -6.37
N PHE A 170 -16.77 1.57 -6.85
CA PHE A 170 -17.36 2.11 -8.06
C PHE A 170 -17.70 3.60 -7.93
N LYS A 171 -18.27 3.99 -6.79
CA LYS A 171 -18.68 5.37 -6.52
C LYS A 171 -17.48 6.33 -6.49
N THR A 172 -16.38 5.93 -5.83
CA THR A 172 -15.20 6.79 -5.65
C THR A 172 -14.35 6.95 -6.92
N LEU A 173 -14.37 5.95 -7.82
CA LEU A 173 -13.59 6.00 -9.06
C LEU A 173 -14.16 6.99 -10.07
N LYS A 174 -13.29 7.71 -10.75
CA LYS A 174 -13.62 8.49 -11.96
C LYS A 174 -14.17 7.56 -13.05
N PRO A 175 -15.02 8.05 -13.98
CA PRO A 175 -15.32 7.31 -15.21
C PRO A 175 -14.03 6.91 -15.95
N GLY A 176 -13.89 5.65 -16.32
CA GLY A 176 -12.66 5.09 -16.88
C GLY A 176 -11.61 4.68 -15.85
N GLY A 177 -11.86 4.89 -14.56
CA GLY A 177 -10.96 4.50 -13.47
C GLY A 177 -10.81 2.99 -13.29
N ILE A 178 -9.76 2.58 -12.62
CA ILE A 178 -9.30 1.19 -12.49
C ILE A 178 -9.63 0.66 -11.10
N LEU A 179 -10.18 -0.58 -11.03
CA LEU A 179 -10.18 -1.37 -9.80
C LEU A 179 -9.22 -2.55 -9.98
N GLY A 180 -8.17 -2.60 -9.15
CA GLY A 180 -7.21 -3.69 -9.05
C GLY A 180 -7.49 -4.55 -7.80
N VAL A 181 -7.65 -5.86 -7.99
CA VAL A 181 -7.92 -6.80 -6.90
C VAL A 181 -6.90 -7.94 -6.93
N VAL A 182 -6.20 -8.14 -5.82
CA VAL A 182 -5.45 -9.38 -5.55
C VAL A 182 -6.16 -10.10 -4.41
N GLU A 183 -6.53 -11.37 -4.61
CA GLU A 183 -7.21 -12.14 -3.57
C GLU A 183 -6.80 -13.61 -3.59
N HIS A 184 -6.86 -14.28 -2.43
CA HIS A 184 -6.61 -15.71 -2.26
C HIS A 184 -7.58 -16.51 -3.13
N ARG A 185 -7.06 -17.45 -3.94
CA ARG A 185 -7.84 -18.13 -4.96
C ARG A 185 -8.25 -19.52 -4.52
N ALA A 186 -9.55 -19.75 -4.42
CA ALA A 186 -10.16 -21.06 -4.25
C ALA A 186 -10.26 -21.83 -5.58
N PRO A 187 -10.29 -23.18 -5.55
CA PRO A 187 -10.71 -23.98 -6.69
C PRO A 187 -12.10 -23.56 -7.20
N ALA A 188 -12.30 -23.68 -8.52
CA ALA A 188 -13.60 -23.38 -9.13
C ALA A 188 -14.70 -24.28 -8.52
N GLY A 189 -15.89 -23.69 -8.31
CA GLY A 189 -17.03 -24.41 -7.72
C GLY A 189 -17.04 -24.48 -6.19
N THR A 190 -16.03 -23.91 -5.50
CA THR A 190 -16.06 -23.79 -4.03
C THR A 190 -17.27 -22.95 -3.63
N ASP A 191 -18.09 -23.49 -2.73
CA ASP A 191 -19.30 -22.80 -2.27
C ASP A 191 -18.99 -21.65 -1.31
N ARG A 192 -20.01 -20.81 -1.04
CA ARG A 192 -19.88 -19.59 -0.24
C ARG A 192 -19.42 -19.86 1.20
N GLU A 193 -19.93 -20.91 1.83
CA GLU A 193 -19.58 -21.21 3.22
C GLU A 193 -18.14 -21.75 3.31
N ALA A 194 -17.73 -22.58 2.35
CA ALA A 194 -16.34 -23.03 2.24
C ALA A 194 -15.37 -21.85 1.99
N MET A 195 -15.72 -20.92 1.09
CA MET A 195 -14.94 -19.69 0.88
C MET A 195 -14.81 -18.87 2.18
N LYS A 196 -15.92 -18.68 2.88
CA LYS A 196 -15.94 -17.93 4.15
C LYS A 196 -15.09 -18.58 5.24
N LYS A 197 -15.12 -19.91 5.33
CA LYS A 197 -14.36 -20.68 6.31
C LYS A 197 -12.87 -20.69 6.00
N SER A 198 -12.50 -20.87 4.74
CA SER A 198 -11.11 -21.06 4.33
C SER A 198 -10.36 -19.75 4.06
N GLY A 199 -11.07 -18.64 3.77
CA GLY A 199 -10.47 -17.38 3.34
C GLY A 199 -10.01 -17.37 1.88
N TYR A 200 -10.26 -18.44 1.10
CA TYR A 200 -10.02 -18.49 -0.33
C TYR A 200 -11.31 -18.18 -1.10
N MET A 201 -11.22 -17.32 -2.10
CA MET A 201 -12.35 -16.88 -2.93
C MET A 201 -12.26 -17.49 -4.32
N THR A 202 -13.38 -17.93 -4.91
CA THR A 202 -13.37 -18.29 -6.33
C THR A 202 -13.22 -17.03 -7.18
N GLN A 203 -12.50 -17.14 -8.29
CA GLN A 203 -12.34 -16.03 -9.23
C GLN A 203 -13.69 -15.55 -9.76
N ASP A 204 -14.57 -16.48 -10.11
CA ASP A 204 -15.91 -16.16 -10.63
C ASP A 204 -16.74 -15.34 -9.63
N PHE A 205 -16.64 -15.66 -8.33
CA PHE A 205 -17.32 -14.90 -7.29
C PHE A 205 -16.84 -13.44 -7.24
N VAL A 206 -15.50 -13.22 -7.28
CA VAL A 206 -14.94 -11.86 -7.25
C VAL A 206 -15.26 -11.08 -8.53
N VAL A 207 -15.20 -11.76 -9.69
CA VAL A 207 -15.58 -11.15 -10.98
C VAL A 207 -17.06 -10.74 -10.97
N GLU A 208 -17.94 -11.57 -10.43
CA GLU A 208 -19.37 -11.28 -10.35
C GLU A 208 -19.66 -10.11 -9.38
N LEU A 209 -18.94 -10.00 -8.26
CA LEU A 209 -19.03 -8.82 -7.38
C LEU A 209 -18.72 -7.52 -8.15
N GLY A 210 -17.64 -7.53 -8.92
CA GLY A 210 -17.28 -6.39 -9.76
C GLY A 210 -18.38 -6.05 -10.79
N ARG A 211 -18.90 -7.05 -11.50
CA ARG A 211 -19.94 -6.85 -12.50
C ARG A 211 -21.23 -6.29 -11.90
N ARG A 212 -21.66 -6.83 -10.75
CA ARG A 212 -22.85 -6.33 -10.04
C ARG A 212 -22.72 -4.89 -9.56
N ALA A 213 -21.50 -4.47 -9.22
CA ALA A 213 -21.23 -3.08 -8.87
C ALA A 213 -21.19 -2.14 -10.08
N GLY A 214 -21.22 -2.67 -11.31
CA GLY A 214 -21.20 -1.90 -12.56
C GLY A 214 -19.84 -1.86 -13.27
N PHE A 215 -18.85 -2.57 -12.78
CA PHE A 215 -17.53 -2.65 -13.44
C PHE A 215 -17.56 -3.56 -14.67
N ILE A 216 -16.71 -3.22 -15.64
CA ILE A 216 -16.30 -4.11 -16.72
C ILE A 216 -15.10 -4.91 -16.24
N PHE A 217 -15.18 -6.23 -16.21
CA PHE A 217 -14.03 -7.10 -16.01
C PHE A 217 -13.17 -7.07 -17.27
N GLU A 218 -11.91 -6.65 -17.17
CA GLU A 218 -11.01 -6.52 -18.31
C GLU A 218 -10.10 -7.75 -18.47
N GLN A 219 -9.44 -8.16 -17.37
CA GLN A 219 -8.40 -9.18 -17.46
C GLN A 219 -8.08 -9.80 -16.10
N SER A 220 -7.60 -11.05 -16.11
CA SER A 220 -6.91 -11.71 -15.00
C SER A 220 -5.43 -11.96 -15.33
N SER A 221 -4.62 -12.16 -14.30
CA SER A 221 -3.21 -12.51 -14.44
C SER A 221 -2.79 -13.53 -13.39
N GLU A 222 -1.83 -14.36 -13.77
CA GLU A 222 -1.20 -15.37 -12.91
C GLU A 222 0.07 -14.84 -12.20
N ILE A 223 0.32 -13.53 -12.24
CA ILE A 223 1.51 -12.90 -11.63
C ILE A 223 1.70 -13.31 -10.16
N ASN A 224 0.59 -13.41 -9.41
CA ASN A 224 0.59 -13.76 -7.99
C ASN A 224 0.13 -15.22 -7.74
N ALA A 225 0.15 -16.07 -8.76
CA ALA A 225 -0.18 -17.48 -8.61
C ALA A 225 0.91 -18.25 -7.87
N ASN A 226 0.48 -19.21 -7.05
CA ASN A 226 1.39 -20.16 -6.41
C ASN A 226 0.86 -21.60 -6.59
N PRO A 227 1.38 -22.34 -7.57
CA PRO A 227 0.91 -23.70 -7.85
C PRO A 227 1.23 -24.72 -6.74
N LYS A 228 2.04 -24.36 -5.74
CA LYS A 228 2.30 -25.20 -4.56
C LYS A 228 1.17 -25.13 -3.52
N ASP A 229 0.34 -24.10 -3.57
CA ASP A 229 -0.79 -23.94 -2.66
C ASP A 229 -2.00 -24.70 -3.19
N THR A 230 -2.39 -25.76 -2.48
CA THR A 230 -3.53 -26.62 -2.80
C THR A 230 -4.87 -26.08 -2.33
N ALA A 231 -4.85 -25.01 -1.52
CA ALA A 231 -6.01 -24.31 -0.94
C ALA A 231 -6.95 -25.20 -0.09
N ASP A 232 -6.46 -26.36 0.39
CA ASP A 232 -7.21 -27.34 1.19
C ASP A 232 -6.71 -27.48 2.63
N HIS A 233 -5.97 -26.49 3.12
CA HIS A 233 -5.35 -26.47 4.44
C HIS A 233 -6.39 -26.41 5.57
N SER A 234 -6.07 -27.05 6.70
CA SER A 234 -7.01 -27.21 7.84
C SER A 234 -7.51 -25.90 8.44
N GLU A 235 -6.63 -24.87 8.52
CA GLU A 235 -7.00 -23.52 8.95
C GLU A 235 -7.15 -22.55 7.75
N GLY A 236 -7.50 -23.09 6.59
CA GLY A 236 -7.60 -22.33 5.36
C GLY A 236 -6.30 -21.57 5.02
N VAL A 237 -6.43 -20.40 4.43
CA VAL A 237 -5.29 -19.56 4.02
C VAL A 237 -4.37 -19.18 5.18
N TRP A 238 -4.87 -19.14 6.40
CA TRP A 238 -4.09 -18.78 7.59
C TRP A 238 -3.08 -19.83 8.02
N THR A 239 -3.17 -21.06 7.49
CA THR A 239 -2.15 -22.11 7.66
C THR A 239 -0.81 -21.67 7.05
N LEU A 240 -0.84 -20.94 5.94
CA LEU A 240 0.34 -20.49 5.20
C LEU A 240 0.97 -19.19 5.78
N PRO A 241 2.21 -18.85 5.38
CA PRO A 241 2.81 -17.55 5.69
C PRO A 241 1.92 -16.36 5.22
N PRO A 242 1.91 -15.27 5.97
CA PRO A 242 2.70 -15.00 7.17
C PRO A 242 2.04 -15.49 8.48
N SER A 243 0.79 -15.98 8.41
CA SER A 243 0.00 -16.30 9.62
C SER A 243 0.54 -17.53 10.35
N LEU A 244 0.79 -18.63 9.63
CA LEU A 244 1.28 -19.90 10.17
C LEU A 244 0.47 -20.33 11.42
N ALA A 245 -0.86 -20.35 11.28
CA ALA A 245 -1.82 -20.52 12.37
C ALA A 245 -1.62 -21.81 13.17
N LEU A 246 -1.03 -22.85 12.57
CA LEU A 246 -0.70 -24.12 13.23
C LEU A 246 0.60 -24.08 14.05
N GLY A 247 1.27 -22.92 14.13
CA GLY A 247 2.47 -22.75 14.94
C GLY A 247 3.65 -23.59 14.47
N ALA A 248 4.05 -24.57 15.28
CA ALA A 248 5.18 -25.46 14.97
C ALA A 248 4.78 -26.67 14.10
N GLN A 249 3.48 -27.00 14.02
CA GLN A 249 3.01 -28.17 13.27
C GLN A 249 3.28 -27.99 11.76
N ASP A 250 4.02 -28.91 11.16
CA ASP A 250 4.37 -28.93 9.73
C ASP A 250 4.91 -27.60 9.18
N ARG A 251 5.47 -26.77 10.07
CA ARG A 251 5.88 -25.40 9.76
C ARG A 251 6.84 -25.31 8.56
N GLU A 252 7.80 -26.22 8.46
CA GLU A 252 8.76 -26.22 7.36
C GLU A 252 8.07 -26.47 6.02
N ASN A 253 7.10 -27.36 5.97
CA ASN A 253 6.31 -27.63 4.78
C ASN A 253 5.52 -26.38 4.35
N TYR A 254 4.86 -25.69 5.29
CA TYR A 254 4.13 -24.47 4.98
C TYR A 254 5.05 -23.32 4.56
N LEU A 255 6.22 -23.21 5.13
CA LEU A 255 7.25 -22.25 4.67
C LEU A 255 7.76 -22.59 3.27
N ALA A 256 7.88 -23.87 2.91
CA ALA A 256 8.29 -24.31 1.57
C ALA A 256 7.22 -24.08 0.51
N ILE A 257 5.94 -24.11 0.87
CA ILE A 257 4.83 -23.67 0.00
C ILE A 257 4.93 -22.17 -0.24
N GLY A 258 5.18 -21.39 0.81
CA GLY A 258 5.23 -19.93 0.76
C GLY A 258 3.86 -19.28 0.99
N GLU A 259 3.67 -18.06 0.45
CA GLU A 259 2.36 -17.38 0.52
C GLU A 259 1.34 -18.05 -0.41
N SER A 260 0.06 -17.90 -0.11
CA SER A 260 -1.05 -18.53 -0.84
C SER A 260 -1.08 -18.23 -2.34
N ASP A 261 -1.75 -19.10 -3.08
CA ASP A 261 -2.16 -18.84 -4.46
C ASP A 261 -3.14 -17.67 -4.53
N ARG A 262 -2.96 -16.78 -5.52
CA ARG A 262 -3.76 -15.56 -5.65
C ARG A 262 -4.12 -15.27 -7.09
N MET A 263 -5.40 -14.97 -7.29
CA MET A 263 -5.87 -14.30 -8.49
C MET A 263 -5.44 -12.83 -8.48
N THR A 264 -5.17 -12.26 -9.64
CA THR A 264 -4.93 -10.83 -9.86
C THR A 264 -5.88 -10.35 -10.95
N LEU A 265 -6.81 -9.46 -10.61
CA LEU A 265 -7.93 -9.07 -11.46
C LEU A 265 -7.94 -7.57 -11.70
N ARG A 266 -8.17 -7.17 -12.96
CA ARG A 266 -8.35 -5.79 -13.35
C ARG A 266 -9.77 -5.55 -13.87
N PHE A 267 -10.38 -4.50 -13.33
CA PHE A 267 -11.69 -4.02 -13.74
C PHE A 267 -11.62 -2.54 -14.13
N ARG A 268 -12.60 -2.12 -14.92
CA ARG A 268 -12.75 -0.75 -15.37
C ARG A 268 -14.13 -0.20 -15.04
N LYS A 269 -14.18 1.01 -14.46
CA LYS A 269 -15.43 1.76 -14.43
C LYS A 269 -15.72 2.27 -15.84
N PRO A 270 -16.93 2.05 -16.40
CA PRO A 270 -17.29 2.60 -17.71
C PRO A 270 -17.04 4.11 -17.80
N LYS A 271 -16.66 4.59 -18.99
CA LYS A 271 -16.48 6.05 -19.22
C LYS A 271 -17.82 6.79 -19.27
N LYS A 272 -18.91 6.07 -19.56
CA LYS A 272 -20.29 6.55 -19.58
C LYS A 272 -21.24 5.40 -19.21
#